data_dfd980b08439be7b7df87fe2ca6eb65b
#
_entry.id   dfd980b08439be7b7df87fe2ca6eb65b
#
_cell.length_a   1.000
_cell.length_b   1.000
_cell.length_c   1.000
_cell.angle_alpha   90.00
_cell.angle_beta   90.00
_cell.angle_gamma   90.00
#
_symmetry.space_group_name_H-M   'P 1'
#
loop_
_entity.id
_entity.type
_entity.pdbx_description
1 polymer ?
#
loop_
_entity_poly.entity_id
_entity_poly.type
_entity_poly.pdbx_seq_one_letter_code
_entity_poly.pdbx_strand_id
1 'polypeptide(L)'
;FFARPEDEVVNEYKQVMDGYLGRDTVGVEPVRALHRLGYLPLHIKALDEGTKVPMKVPVLTITNTQPEFFWLVNYLETVLSAELWKASTNATIAHHYRLICERWAEKTCSDLTHLDFQCHDFSFRGMSGLHDTAQSGCGHLASFKGTDSLPSLLYARDYYTRGEDELIGASIPATEHSVMCMGEREREIETFRRLITEVHPQGFVSIVSDTWDYWQVLTEYTRELKAIIMRRQGRVVFRPDSGDPVAILCGTAADDDTRSERSAEEKGSVEVLWEIFGGTINEKGYKVLD
;
A
#
# COMPACT_ATOMS: atom_id res chain seq x y z
N PHE A 1 19.99 -22.29 10.07
CA PHE A 1 20.97 -22.58 11.12
C PHE A 1 20.99 -24.07 11.41
N PHE A 2 19.99 -24.68 11.99
CA PHE A 2 19.97 -26.10 12.41
C PHE A 2 19.94 -27.12 11.24
N ALA A 3 19.50 -26.73 10.07
CA ALA A 3 19.47 -27.61 8.88
C ALA A 3 20.83 -27.75 8.16
N ARG A 4 21.81 -26.92 8.53
CA ARG A 4 23.16 -26.96 7.95
C ARG A 4 24.11 -27.78 8.85
N PRO A 5 25.16 -28.38 8.31
CA PRO A 5 26.17 -29.06 9.13
C PRO A 5 26.81 -28.14 10.18
N GLU A 6 27.03 -28.68 11.39
CA GLU A 6 27.61 -27.92 12.52
C GLU A 6 28.91 -27.19 12.16
N ASP A 7 29.86 -27.92 11.56
CA ASP A 7 31.14 -27.32 11.23
C ASP A 7 31.08 -26.22 10.18
N GLU A 8 30.11 -26.31 9.25
CA GLU A 8 29.89 -25.25 8.26
C GLU A 8 29.40 -23.97 8.94
N VAL A 9 28.41 -24.08 9.81
CA VAL A 9 27.83 -22.94 10.56
C VAL A 9 28.87 -22.32 11.50
N VAL A 10 29.61 -23.15 12.22
CA VAL A 10 30.61 -22.70 13.18
C VAL A 10 31.79 -22.03 12.48
N ASN A 11 32.27 -22.58 11.34
CA ASN A 11 33.37 -22.00 10.58
C ASN A 11 32.98 -20.67 9.93
N GLU A 12 31.75 -20.56 9.40
CA GLU A 12 31.22 -19.29 8.87
C GLU A 12 31.14 -18.23 9.95
N TYR A 13 30.58 -18.57 11.11
CA TYR A 13 30.53 -17.69 12.28
C TYR A 13 31.95 -17.22 12.69
N LYS A 14 32.89 -18.16 12.82
CA LYS A 14 34.25 -17.80 13.17
C LYS A 14 34.89 -16.87 12.16
N GLN A 15 34.75 -17.14 10.88
CA GLN A 15 35.31 -16.30 9.82
C GLN A 15 34.79 -14.87 9.90
N VAL A 16 33.47 -14.70 10.11
CA VAL A 16 32.86 -13.38 10.22
C VAL A 16 33.34 -12.66 11.48
N MET A 17 33.36 -13.35 12.63
CA MET A 17 33.77 -12.74 13.90
C MET A 17 35.23 -12.38 13.93
N ASP A 18 36.11 -13.22 13.39
CA ASP A 18 37.57 -12.95 13.28
C ASP A 18 37.85 -11.74 12.39
N GLY A 19 37.07 -11.57 11.32
CA GLY A 19 37.18 -10.39 10.44
C GLY A 19 36.62 -9.12 11.05
N TYR A 20 35.58 -9.23 11.86
CA TYR A 20 34.85 -8.10 12.43
C TYR A 20 35.42 -7.60 13.76
N LEU A 21 35.75 -8.52 14.68
CA LEU A 21 36.20 -8.19 16.05
C LEU A 21 37.67 -8.44 16.30
N GLY A 22 38.38 -9.04 15.35
CA GLY A 22 39.75 -9.47 15.46
C GLY A 22 39.90 -10.98 15.72
N ARG A 23 40.97 -11.54 15.20
CA ARG A 23 41.23 -12.97 15.22
C ARG A 23 41.22 -13.54 16.64
N ASP A 24 40.46 -14.62 16.82
CA ASP A 24 40.31 -15.37 18.07
C ASP A 24 39.82 -14.54 19.27
N THR A 25 39.20 -13.38 19.00
CA THR A 25 38.59 -12.52 20.06
C THR A 25 37.29 -13.11 20.60
N VAL A 26 36.54 -13.81 19.76
CA VAL A 26 35.24 -14.43 20.12
C VAL A 26 35.31 -15.94 19.95
N GLY A 27 34.92 -16.68 20.98
CA GLY A 27 34.86 -18.13 20.94
C GLY A 27 33.69 -18.67 20.14
N VAL A 28 33.76 -19.85 19.60
CA VAL A 28 32.75 -20.52 18.81
C VAL A 28 31.84 -21.44 19.64
N GLU A 29 32.22 -21.76 20.86
CA GLU A 29 31.55 -22.77 21.68
C GLU A 29 30.06 -22.46 21.99
N PRO A 30 29.64 -21.20 22.23
CA PRO A 30 28.24 -20.91 22.42
C PRO A 30 27.37 -21.24 21.18
N VAL A 31 27.87 -20.93 19.98
CA VAL A 31 27.17 -21.20 18.71
C VAL A 31 27.15 -22.71 18.43
N ARG A 32 28.25 -23.40 18.69
CA ARG A 32 28.36 -24.85 18.58
C ARG A 32 27.40 -25.56 19.54
N ALA A 33 27.34 -25.12 20.79
CA ALA A 33 26.42 -25.67 21.79
C ALA A 33 24.95 -25.47 21.39
N LEU A 34 24.60 -24.27 20.86
CA LEU A 34 23.27 -24.00 20.36
C LEU A 34 22.93 -24.90 19.16
N HIS A 35 23.84 -25.09 18.22
CA HIS A 35 23.63 -25.96 17.09
C HIS A 35 23.35 -27.41 17.52
N ARG A 36 24.16 -27.94 18.46
CA ARG A 36 23.97 -29.28 19.02
C ARG A 36 22.67 -29.45 19.80
N LEU A 37 22.19 -28.38 20.42
CA LEU A 37 20.88 -28.39 21.09
C LEU A 37 19.72 -28.62 20.11
N GLY A 38 19.85 -28.14 18.86
CA GLY A 38 18.92 -28.40 17.78
C GLY A 38 17.64 -27.54 17.78
N TYR A 39 17.49 -26.61 18.73
CA TYR A 39 16.37 -25.67 18.81
C TYR A 39 16.79 -24.37 19.53
N LEU A 40 15.97 -23.33 19.43
CA LEU A 40 16.16 -22.09 20.18
C LEU A 40 15.56 -22.26 21.61
N PRO A 41 16.39 -22.23 22.69
CA PRO A 41 15.91 -22.39 24.05
C PRO A 41 15.27 -21.09 24.56
N LEU A 42 14.16 -20.71 23.95
CA LEU A 42 13.44 -19.46 24.19
C LEU A 42 11.99 -19.71 24.54
N HIS A 43 11.45 -18.90 25.42
CA HIS A 43 10.05 -18.78 25.67
C HIS A 43 9.55 -17.41 25.15
N ILE A 44 8.75 -17.45 24.10
CA ILE A 44 8.17 -16.26 23.45
C ILE A 44 6.68 -16.22 23.80
N LYS A 45 6.22 -15.08 24.30
CA LYS A 45 4.80 -14.76 24.46
C LYS A 45 4.51 -13.53 23.63
N ALA A 46 3.46 -13.58 22.83
CA ALA A 46 3.01 -12.47 22.04
C ALA A 46 1.49 -12.29 22.20
N LEU A 47 1.01 -11.10 21.96
CA LEU A 47 -0.40 -10.85 21.72
C LEU A 47 -0.76 -11.37 20.34
N ASP A 48 -2.04 -11.68 20.15
CA ASP A 48 -2.54 -12.06 18.84
C ASP A 48 -2.30 -10.94 17.82
N GLU A 49 -1.89 -11.29 16.61
CA GLU A 49 -1.67 -10.33 15.54
C GLU A 49 -2.97 -9.56 15.23
N GLY A 50 -2.83 -8.27 14.90
CA GLY A 50 -3.96 -7.36 14.72
C GLY A 50 -4.51 -6.77 16.03
N THR A 51 -4.04 -7.20 17.20
CA THR A 51 -4.45 -6.61 18.49
C THR A 51 -3.95 -5.16 18.57
N LYS A 52 -4.90 -4.24 18.83
CA LYS A 52 -4.56 -2.83 19.10
C LYS A 52 -4.14 -2.65 20.55
N VAL A 53 -2.98 -2.03 20.73
CA VAL A 53 -2.43 -1.75 22.07
C VAL A 53 -2.04 -0.29 22.20
N PRO A 54 -2.15 0.29 23.40
CA PRO A 54 -1.57 1.61 23.68
C PRO A 54 -0.04 1.60 23.49
N MET A 55 0.52 2.74 23.14
CA MET A 55 1.98 2.90 23.09
C MET A 55 2.60 2.53 24.45
N LYS A 56 3.82 2.00 24.42
CA LYS A 56 4.60 1.53 25.59
C LYS A 56 4.05 0.26 26.26
N VAL A 57 3.06 -0.41 25.69
CA VAL A 57 2.65 -1.74 26.11
C VAL A 57 3.45 -2.76 25.30
N PRO A 58 4.15 -3.71 25.95
CA PRO A 58 4.87 -4.75 25.24
C PRO A 58 3.92 -5.67 24.46
N VAL A 59 4.16 -5.83 23.18
CA VAL A 59 3.38 -6.75 22.31
C VAL A 59 3.97 -8.16 22.31
N LEU A 60 5.25 -8.28 22.64
CA LEU A 60 5.99 -9.52 22.69
C LEU A 60 6.97 -9.50 23.86
N THR A 61 7.12 -10.64 24.51
CA THR A 61 8.18 -10.89 25.50
C THR A 61 8.96 -12.14 25.12
N ILE A 62 10.28 -12.11 25.34
CA ILE A 62 11.17 -13.21 25.04
C ILE A 62 12.10 -13.45 26.23
N THR A 63 12.22 -14.69 26.66
CA THR A 63 13.10 -15.10 27.76
C THR A 63 13.82 -16.39 27.41
N ASN A 64 15.03 -16.56 27.93
CA ASN A 64 15.76 -17.83 27.82
C ASN A 64 15.13 -18.89 28.72
N THR A 65 15.11 -20.13 28.23
CA THR A 65 14.71 -21.30 29.03
C THR A 65 15.89 -22.07 29.62
N GLN A 66 17.11 -21.80 29.16
CA GLN A 66 18.36 -22.41 29.62
C GLN A 66 19.39 -21.32 29.89
N PRO A 67 19.99 -21.27 31.09
CA PRO A 67 20.93 -20.23 31.49
C PRO A 67 22.18 -20.11 30.59
N GLU A 68 22.64 -21.19 30.01
CA GLU A 68 23.82 -21.22 29.12
C GLU A 68 23.67 -20.38 27.87
N PHE A 69 22.41 -20.13 27.46
CA PHE A 69 22.08 -19.36 26.25
C PHE A 69 21.57 -17.94 26.58
N PHE A 70 21.97 -17.37 27.71
CA PHE A 70 21.58 -16.02 28.13
C PHE A 70 21.83 -14.93 27.07
N TRP A 71 22.83 -15.11 26.26
CA TRP A 71 23.24 -14.20 25.19
C TRP A 71 22.25 -14.18 24.01
N LEU A 72 21.45 -15.23 23.82
CA LEU A 72 20.64 -15.43 22.61
C LEU A 72 19.53 -14.39 22.47
N VAL A 73 18.88 -14.00 23.56
CA VAL A 73 17.81 -12.96 23.53
C VAL A 73 18.39 -11.66 23.00
N ASN A 74 19.56 -11.25 23.46
CA ASN A 74 20.21 -10.03 23.02
C ASN A 74 20.59 -10.07 21.51
N TYR A 75 21.04 -11.23 21.00
CA TYR A 75 21.31 -11.42 19.60
C TYR A 75 20.07 -11.29 18.72
N LEU A 76 18.93 -11.75 19.19
CA LEU A 76 17.68 -11.75 18.44
C LEU A 76 16.89 -10.43 18.54
N GLU A 77 17.19 -9.60 19.52
CA GLU A 77 16.47 -8.34 19.75
C GLU A 77 16.43 -7.46 18.50
N THR A 78 17.58 -7.21 17.87
CA THR A 78 17.68 -6.37 16.67
C THR A 78 16.92 -6.97 15.48
N VAL A 79 17.06 -8.27 15.27
CA VAL A 79 16.38 -8.98 14.18
C VAL A 79 14.87 -8.90 14.37
N LEU A 80 14.38 -9.24 15.55
CA LEU A 80 12.94 -9.19 15.86
C LEU A 80 12.39 -7.78 15.73
N SER A 81 13.13 -6.77 16.21
CA SER A 81 12.72 -5.38 16.08
C SER A 81 12.60 -4.97 14.61
N ALA A 82 13.60 -5.32 13.78
CA ALA A 82 13.60 -5.01 12.34
C ALA A 82 12.44 -5.68 11.60
N GLU A 83 12.13 -6.93 11.93
CA GLU A 83 11.05 -7.69 11.28
C GLU A 83 9.64 -7.23 11.70
N LEU A 84 9.47 -6.69 12.90
CA LEU A 84 8.14 -6.37 13.43
C LEU A 84 7.70 -4.93 13.19
N TRP A 85 8.61 -3.95 13.27
CA TRP A 85 8.20 -2.54 13.38
C TRP A 85 7.53 -1.99 12.13
N LYS A 86 8.01 -2.33 10.93
CA LYS A 86 7.51 -1.73 9.69
C LYS A 86 6.11 -2.25 9.33
N ALA A 87 5.91 -3.56 9.39
CA ALA A 87 4.61 -4.16 9.15
C ALA A 87 3.56 -3.64 10.15
N SER A 88 3.91 -3.61 11.44
CA SER A 88 3.04 -3.10 12.51
C SER A 88 2.70 -1.61 12.33
N THR A 89 3.67 -0.80 11.93
CA THR A 89 3.47 0.64 11.66
C THR A 89 2.55 0.84 10.46
N ASN A 90 2.79 0.12 9.37
CA ASN A 90 1.96 0.24 8.17
C ASN A 90 0.54 -0.27 8.40
N ALA A 91 0.38 -1.38 9.10
CA ALA A 91 -0.94 -1.88 9.50
C ALA A 91 -1.70 -0.87 10.39
N THR A 92 -1.01 -0.21 11.31
CA THR A 92 -1.58 0.83 12.16
C THR A 92 -2.04 2.03 11.34
N ILE A 93 -1.20 2.52 10.43
CA ILE A 93 -1.52 3.65 9.55
C ILE A 93 -2.70 3.29 8.65
N ALA A 94 -2.66 2.14 7.98
CA ALA A 94 -3.73 1.67 7.11
C ALA A 94 -5.06 1.54 7.87
N HIS A 95 -5.03 1.02 9.10
CA HIS A 95 -6.21 0.94 9.95
C HIS A 95 -6.79 2.33 10.27
N HIS A 96 -5.96 3.33 10.59
CA HIS A 96 -6.45 4.68 10.83
C HIS A 96 -7.09 5.31 9.58
N TYR A 97 -6.50 5.11 8.39
CA TYR A 97 -7.13 5.50 7.14
C TYR A 97 -8.47 4.80 6.94
N ARG A 98 -8.54 3.49 7.23
CA ARG A 98 -9.79 2.72 7.13
C ARG A 98 -10.90 3.32 8.01
N LEU A 99 -10.61 3.64 9.26
CA LEU A 99 -11.57 4.28 10.17
C LEU A 99 -12.08 5.64 9.66
N ILE A 100 -11.19 6.44 9.04
CA ILE A 100 -11.59 7.71 8.44
C ILE A 100 -12.51 7.47 7.24
N CYS A 101 -12.16 6.54 6.36
CA CYS A 101 -12.96 6.19 5.18
C CYS A 101 -14.35 5.64 5.60
N GLU A 102 -14.40 4.73 6.56
CA GLU A 102 -15.64 4.18 7.11
C GLU A 102 -16.56 5.27 7.66
N ARG A 103 -16.02 6.12 8.53
CA ARG A 103 -16.77 7.24 9.13
C ARG A 103 -17.43 8.13 8.07
N TRP A 104 -16.71 8.45 7.01
CA TRP A 104 -17.24 9.32 5.96
C TRP A 104 -18.17 8.58 5.01
N ALA A 105 -17.86 7.34 4.65
CA ALA A 105 -18.72 6.53 3.80
C ALA A 105 -20.06 6.22 4.49
N GLU A 106 -20.06 5.88 5.79
CA GLU A 106 -21.30 5.73 6.55
C GLU A 106 -22.19 6.98 6.53
N LYS A 107 -21.56 8.15 6.53
CA LYS A 107 -22.29 9.43 6.46
C LYS A 107 -22.81 9.76 5.06
N THR A 108 -22.02 9.47 4.01
CA THR A 108 -22.24 10.01 2.67
C THR A 108 -22.67 8.99 1.62
N CYS A 109 -22.29 7.73 1.77
CA CYS A 109 -22.51 6.70 0.76
C CYS A 109 -23.66 5.78 1.10
N SER A 110 -24.36 5.29 0.09
CA SER A 110 -25.42 4.28 0.22
C SER A 110 -24.86 2.87 0.37
N ASP A 111 -23.63 2.64 -0.12
CA ASP A 111 -22.94 1.35 -0.17
C ASP A 111 -21.49 1.50 0.34
N LEU A 112 -21.01 0.52 1.09
CA LEU A 112 -19.68 0.51 1.69
C LEU A 112 -18.71 -0.48 1.02
N THR A 113 -19.14 -1.19 -0.01
CA THR A 113 -18.33 -2.23 -0.67
C THR A 113 -17.05 -1.70 -1.32
N HIS A 114 -17.04 -0.42 -1.70
CA HIS A 114 -15.87 0.25 -2.28
C HIS A 114 -14.72 0.47 -1.29
N LEU A 115 -14.97 0.40 0.02
CA LEU A 115 -14.00 0.73 1.05
C LEU A 115 -12.74 -0.13 0.99
N ASP A 116 -12.85 -1.38 0.59
CA ASP A 116 -11.72 -2.28 0.45
C ASP A 116 -10.68 -1.79 -0.58
N PHE A 117 -11.10 -0.94 -1.52
CA PHE A 117 -10.27 -0.38 -2.58
C PHE A 117 -10.08 1.14 -2.48
N GLN A 118 -10.49 1.76 -1.38
CA GLN A 118 -10.40 3.21 -1.22
C GLN A 118 -8.97 3.72 -1.12
N CYS A 119 -8.07 2.93 -0.55
CA CYS A 119 -6.64 3.21 -0.54
C CYS A 119 -5.88 2.13 -1.30
N HIS A 120 -4.85 2.56 -2.05
CA HIS A 120 -4.05 1.69 -2.90
C HIS A 120 -2.57 1.79 -2.54
N ASP A 121 -1.87 0.67 -2.42
CA ASP A 121 -0.46 0.65 -2.07
C ASP A 121 0.43 0.68 -3.32
N PHE A 122 1.16 1.78 -3.50
CA PHE A 122 2.19 1.98 -4.53
C PHE A 122 3.61 2.05 -3.96
N SER A 123 3.83 1.60 -2.73
CA SER A 123 5.07 1.84 -1.99
C SER A 123 6.27 1.01 -2.45
N PHE A 124 6.09 -0.03 -3.27
CA PHE A 124 7.16 -0.95 -3.63
C PHE A 124 8.43 -0.26 -4.10
N ARG A 125 8.32 0.70 -5.01
CA ARG A 125 9.48 1.45 -5.53
C ARG A 125 10.23 2.28 -4.48
N GLY A 126 9.64 2.53 -3.32
CA GLY A 126 10.23 3.25 -2.18
C GLY A 126 10.79 2.34 -1.08
N MET A 127 10.70 1.01 -1.23
CA MET A 127 11.13 0.05 -0.22
C MET A 127 12.58 -0.41 -0.42
N SER A 128 13.14 -1.00 0.63
CA SER A 128 14.56 -1.47 0.65
C SER A 128 14.76 -2.84 -0.01
N GLY A 129 13.77 -3.36 -0.72
CA GLY A 129 13.83 -4.63 -1.44
C GLY A 129 12.58 -5.47 -1.27
N LEU A 130 12.61 -6.68 -1.82
CA LEU A 130 11.44 -7.55 -1.92
C LEU A 130 10.86 -7.94 -0.55
N HIS A 131 11.72 -8.30 0.40
CA HIS A 131 11.29 -8.71 1.74
C HIS A 131 10.63 -7.56 2.51
N ASP A 132 11.27 -6.38 2.48
CA ASP A 132 10.74 -5.16 3.07
C ASP A 132 9.38 -4.77 2.47
N THR A 133 9.25 -4.87 1.15
CA THR A 133 7.98 -4.66 0.44
C THR A 133 6.92 -5.66 0.88
N ALA A 134 7.28 -6.93 0.97
CA ALA A 134 6.38 -8.02 1.32
C ALA A 134 5.74 -7.79 2.70
N GLN A 135 6.56 -7.51 3.70
CA GLN A 135 6.09 -7.27 5.06
C GLN A 135 5.28 -5.97 5.18
N SER A 136 5.81 -4.87 4.64
CA SER A 136 5.15 -3.56 4.71
C SER A 136 3.80 -3.57 4.00
N GLY A 137 3.75 -4.09 2.78
CA GLY A 137 2.52 -4.19 2.01
C GLY A 137 1.50 -5.15 2.62
N CYS A 138 1.96 -6.23 3.29
CA CYS A 138 1.06 -7.11 4.05
C CYS A 138 0.35 -6.36 5.19
N GLY A 139 1.04 -5.42 5.84
CA GLY A 139 0.42 -4.52 6.81
C GLY A 139 -0.71 -3.66 6.22
N HIS A 140 -0.54 -3.14 4.99
CA HIS A 140 -1.60 -2.44 4.26
C HIS A 140 -2.80 -3.36 3.96
N LEU A 141 -2.54 -4.60 3.52
CA LEU A 141 -3.58 -5.58 3.18
C LEU A 141 -4.45 -6.00 4.38
N ALA A 142 -4.03 -5.73 5.61
CA ALA A 142 -4.88 -5.92 6.79
C ALA A 142 -6.12 -5.00 6.82
N SER A 143 -6.13 -3.90 6.06
CA SER A 143 -7.22 -2.93 6.02
C SER A 143 -7.79 -2.66 4.62
N PHE A 144 -6.99 -2.81 3.57
CA PHE A 144 -7.37 -2.54 2.18
C PHE A 144 -6.88 -3.64 1.25
N LYS A 145 -7.53 -3.77 0.09
CA LYS A 145 -7.18 -4.78 -0.92
C LYS A 145 -6.52 -4.20 -2.18
N GLY A 146 -6.52 -2.87 -2.33
CA GLY A 146 -5.86 -2.22 -3.48
C GLY A 146 -4.34 -2.22 -3.31
N THR A 147 -3.59 -2.83 -4.23
CA THR A 147 -2.12 -2.88 -4.15
C THR A 147 -1.46 -3.17 -5.48
N ASP A 148 -0.33 -2.50 -5.74
CA ASP A 148 0.66 -2.82 -6.77
C ASP A 148 1.95 -3.43 -6.18
N SER A 149 2.00 -3.59 -4.86
CA SER A 149 3.13 -4.20 -4.14
C SER A 149 3.02 -5.72 -4.17
N LEU A 150 3.23 -6.35 -5.33
CA LEU A 150 3.07 -7.79 -5.58
C LEU A 150 3.74 -8.72 -4.55
N PRO A 151 4.95 -8.41 -4.02
CA PRO A 151 5.56 -9.26 -2.99
C PRO A 151 4.69 -9.45 -1.75
N SER A 152 3.84 -8.47 -1.41
CA SER A 152 2.94 -8.56 -0.25
C SER A 152 1.80 -9.58 -0.44
N LEU A 153 1.36 -9.79 -1.68
CA LEU A 153 0.34 -10.81 -1.98
C LEU A 153 0.87 -12.23 -1.72
N LEU A 154 2.12 -12.48 -2.14
CA LEU A 154 2.77 -13.76 -1.90
C LEU A 154 3.00 -14.00 -0.41
N TYR A 155 3.47 -12.98 0.29
CA TYR A 155 3.69 -13.03 1.73
C TYR A 155 2.39 -13.28 2.50
N ALA A 156 1.32 -12.56 2.19
CA ALA A 156 0.01 -12.76 2.80
C ALA A 156 -0.53 -14.17 2.53
N ARG A 157 -0.40 -14.66 1.30
CA ARG A 157 -0.77 -16.03 0.93
C ARG A 157 -0.01 -17.06 1.76
N ASP A 158 1.29 -16.91 1.90
CA ASP A 158 2.15 -17.92 2.52
C ASP A 158 2.01 -17.96 4.05
N TYR A 159 1.61 -16.85 4.69
CA TYR A 159 1.57 -16.74 6.15
C TYR A 159 0.21 -16.47 6.76
N TYR A 160 -0.78 -15.91 6.02
CA TYR A 160 -2.02 -15.40 6.61
C TYR A 160 -3.30 -15.96 5.99
N THR A 161 -3.29 -16.48 4.76
CA THR A 161 -4.50 -17.00 4.14
C THR A 161 -4.70 -18.48 4.42
N ARG A 162 -5.97 -18.91 4.52
CA ARG A 162 -6.34 -20.30 4.78
C ARG A 162 -7.03 -21.00 3.59
N GLY A 163 -7.22 -20.29 2.47
CA GLY A 163 -7.92 -20.84 1.30
C GLY A 163 -7.38 -20.29 -0.03
N GLU A 164 -7.47 -21.11 -1.09
CA GLU A 164 -7.02 -20.74 -2.44
C GLU A 164 -7.92 -19.67 -3.09
N ASP A 165 -9.17 -19.55 -2.65
CA ASP A 165 -10.18 -18.65 -3.24
C ASP A 165 -10.30 -17.30 -2.52
N GLU A 166 -9.46 -16.99 -1.53
CA GLU A 166 -9.52 -15.73 -0.81
C GLU A 166 -8.91 -14.61 -1.64
N LEU A 167 -9.69 -13.52 -1.86
CA LEU A 167 -9.16 -12.30 -2.48
C LEU A 167 -8.26 -11.56 -1.49
N ILE A 168 -6.97 -11.76 -1.62
CA ILE A 168 -5.94 -11.11 -0.79
C ILE A 168 -5.81 -9.64 -1.16
N GLY A 169 -5.67 -9.35 -2.45
CA GLY A 169 -5.55 -8.01 -2.99
C GLY A 169 -5.73 -7.99 -4.49
N ALA A 170 -5.97 -6.80 -5.03
CA ALA A 170 -6.17 -6.60 -6.47
C ALA A 170 -5.69 -5.23 -6.93
N SER A 171 -5.51 -5.11 -8.24
CA SER A 171 -5.25 -3.85 -8.93
C SER A 171 -6.11 -3.75 -10.19
N ILE A 172 -6.03 -2.60 -10.84
CA ILE A 172 -6.70 -2.32 -12.11
C ILE A 172 -5.66 -1.90 -13.15
N PRO A 173 -5.93 -2.05 -14.46
CA PRO A 173 -5.10 -1.46 -15.49
C PRO A 173 -4.87 0.03 -15.22
N ALA A 174 -3.60 0.43 -15.17
CA ALA A 174 -3.22 1.81 -14.91
C ALA A 174 -2.07 2.23 -15.82
N THR A 175 -2.08 3.49 -16.26
CA THR A 175 -0.98 4.06 -17.01
C THR A 175 0.04 4.73 -16.09
N GLU A 176 1.24 4.93 -16.61
CA GLU A 176 2.29 5.77 -16.05
C GLU A 176 2.56 6.98 -16.95
N HIS A 177 3.27 7.99 -16.43
CA HIS A 177 3.68 9.15 -17.19
C HIS A 177 4.45 8.78 -18.47
N SER A 178 5.33 7.78 -18.40
CA SER A 178 6.06 7.27 -19.56
C SER A 178 5.15 6.79 -20.69
N VAL A 179 4.03 6.17 -20.36
CA VAL A 179 3.02 5.72 -21.34
C VAL A 179 2.32 6.93 -21.97
N MET A 180 1.96 7.93 -21.18
CA MET A 180 1.31 9.14 -21.68
C MET A 180 2.28 9.99 -22.53
N CYS A 181 3.54 10.08 -22.13
CA CYS A 181 4.59 10.76 -22.91
C CYS A 181 4.80 10.17 -24.31
N MET A 182 4.59 8.86 -24.49
CA MET A 182 4.68 8.21 -25.81
C MET A 182 3.67 8.76 -26.83
N GLY A 183 2.52 9.25 -26.34
CA GLY A 183 1.48 9.86 -27.18
C GLY A 183 1.82 11.28 -27.65
N GLU A 184 2.85 11.91 -27.08
CA GLU A 184 3.18 13.32 -27.25
C GLU A 184 2.07 14.27 -26.75
N ARG A 185 2.44 15.51 -26.41
CA ARG A 185 1.49 16.48 -25.83
C ARG A 185 0.32 16.78 -26.76
N GLU A 186 0.62 17.00 -28.01
CA GLU A 186 -0.37 17.41 -29.03
C GLU A 186 -1.39 16.33 -29.36
N ARG A 187 -1.08 15.07 -29.00
CA ARG A 187 -1.95 13.93 -29.25
C ARG A 187 -2.40 13.23 -27.99
N GLU A 188 -2.29 13.88 -26.83
CA GLU A 188 -2.64 13.28 -25.56
C GLU A 188 -4.11 12.82 -25.51
N ILE A 189 -5.04 13.61 -26.05
CA ILE A 189 -6.45 13.25 -26.12
C ILE A 189 -6.68 11.97 -26.96
N GLU A 190 -5.91 11.77 -28.03
CA GLU A 190 -6.00 10.53 -28.82
C GLU A 190 -5.46 9.33 -28.06
N THR A 191 -4.46 9.54 -27.20
CA THR A 191 -3.97 8.51 -26.29
C THR A 191 -5.07 8.11 -25.30
N PHE A 192 -5.77 9.06 -24.68
CA PHE A 192 -6.95 8.78 -23.85
C PHE A 192 -8.01 8.02 -24.63
N ARG A 193 -8.37 8.48 -25.82
CA ARG A 193 -9.38 7.84 -26.69
C ARG A 193 -9.01 6.39 -26.96
N ARG A 194 -7.80 6.14 -27.42
CA ARG A 194 -7.29 4.79 -27.71
C ARG A 194 -7.31 3.89 -26.47
N LEU A 195 -6.87 4.39 -25.31
CA LEU A 195 -6.87 3.62 -24.07
C LEU A 195 -8.26 3.15 -23.67
N ILE A 196 -9.28 4.01 -23.79
CA ILE A 196 -10.64 3.70 -23.35
C ILE A 196 -11.51 2.98 -24.39
N THR A 197 -11.10 2.97 -25.67
CA THR A 197 -11.89 2.32 -26.74
C THR A 197 -11.26 1.05 -27.30
N GLU A 198 -9.93 0.98 -27.34
CA GLU A 198 -9.20 -0.12 -27.98
C GLU A 198 -8.46 -0.99 -26.98
N VAL A 199 -7.69 -0.39 -26.07
CA VAL A 199 -6.81 -1.11 -25.16
C VAL A 199 -7.58 -1.68 -23.99
N HIS A 200 -8.42 -0.85 -23.37
CA HIS A 200 -9.27 -1.21 -22.22
C HIS A 200 -10.72 -0.80 -22.47
N PRO A 201 -11.42 -1.41 -23.42
CA PRO A 201 -12.78 -1.01 -23.79
C PRO A 201 -13.84 -1.29 -22.72
N GLN A 202 -13.51 -2.09 -21.74
CA GLN A 202 -14.40 -2.49 -20.63
C GLN A 202 -13.64 -2.48 -19.30
N GLY A 203 -14.39 -2.55 -18.18
CA GLY A 203 -13.82 -2.63 -16.83
C GLY A 203 -13.24 -1.28 -16.35
N PHE A 204 -12.44 -1.33 -15.33
CA PHE A 204 -11.75 -0.16 -14.81
C PHE A 204 -10.47 0.11 -15.61
N VAL A 205 -10.16 1.39 -15.81
CA VAL A 205 -8.84 1.84 -16.27
C VAL A 205 -8.50 3.14 -15.57
N SER A 206 -7.32 3.21 -14.99
CA SER A 206 -6.77 4.41 -14.35
C SER A 206 -5.76 5.06 -15.29
N ILE A 207 -6.01 6.30 -15.66
CA ILE A 207 -5.15 7.04 -16.58
C ILE A 207 -4.53 8.21 -15.83
N VAL A 208 -3.18 8.21 -15.75
CA VAL A 208 -2.47 9.34 -15.18
C VAL A 208 -2.69 10.57 -16.04
N SER A 209 -3.16 11.65 -15.44
CA SER A 209 -3.79 12.75 -16.17
C SER A 209 -3.06 14.08 -15.99
N ASP A 210 -1.95 14.10 -15.24
CA ASP A 210 -1.15 15.28 -14.96
C ASP A 210 0.23 15.27 -15.66
N THR A 211 0.35 14.48 -16.73
CA THR A 211 1.58 14.40 -17.52
C THR A 211 1.95 15.75 -18.14
N TRP A 212 0.94 16.50 -18.64
CA TRP A 212 1.10 17.80 -19.26
C TRP A 212 0.28 18.87 -18.54
N ASP A 213 -1.05 18.79 -18.61
CA ASP A 213 -1.96 19.73 -18.00
C ASP A 213 -3.20 18.98 -17.49
N TYR A 214 -3.23 18.77 -16.19
CA TYR A 214 -4.33 18.05 -15.53
C TYR A 214 -5.70 18.71 -15.75
N TRP A 215 -5.75 20.04 -15.67
CA TRP A 215 -7.00 20.75 -15.80
C TRP A 215 -7.52 20.78 -17.22
N GLN A 216 -6.63 20.80 -18.21
CA GLN A 216 -7.02 20.60 -19.61
C GLN A 216 -7.64 19.22 -19.83
N VAL A 217 -7.01 18.17 -19.30
CA VAL A 217 -7.57 16.81 -19.36
C VAL A 217 -8.96 16.78 -18.70
N LEU A 218 -9.08 17.34 -17.51
CA LEU A 218 -10.31 17.24 -16.71
C LEU A 218 -11.46 18.09 -17.28
N THR A 219 -11.17 19.15 -18.01
CA THR A 219 -12.19 20.05 -18.59
C THR A 219 -12.45 19.81 -20.07
N GLU A 220 -11.40 19.90 -20.91
CA GLU A 220 -11.55 19.81 -22.35
C GLU A 220 -11.69 18.36 -22.83
N TYR A 221 -10.74 17.48 -22.46
CA TYR A 221 -10.74 16.11 -22.94
C TYR A 221 -11.93 15.32 -22.40
N THR A 222 -12.31 15.51 -21.14
CA THR A 222 -13.49 14.84 -20.59
C THR A 222 -14.77 15.27 -21.27
N ARG A 223 -14.94 16.54 -21.66
CA ARG A 223 -16.11 16.99 -22.42
C ARG A 223 -16.16 16.36 -23.80
N GLU A 224 -15.03 16.34 -24.51
CA GLU A 224 -14.96 15.74 -25.83
C GLU A 224 -15.20 14.23 -25.80
N LEU A 225 -14.62 13.54 -24.81
CA LEU A 225 -14.72 12.09 -24.67
C LEU A 225 -15.98 11.64 -23.87
N LYS A 226 -16.79 12.57 -23.36
CA LYS A 226 -17.96 12.27 -22.51
C LYS A 226 -18.85 11.16 -23.09
N ALA A 227 -19.23 11.28 -24.35
CA ALA A 227 -20.13 10.31 -24.99
C ALA A 227 -19.53 8.90 -25.09
N ILE A 228 -18.21 8.80 -25.19
CA ILE A 228 -17.49 7.52 -25.21
C ILE A 228 -17.44 6.96 -23.79
N ILE A 229 -17.06 7.78 -22.81
CA ILE A 229 -16.94 7.40 -21.41
C ILE A 229 -18.28 6.89 -20.88
N MET A 230 -19.38 7.62 -21.12
CA MET A 230 -20.72 7.28 -20.64
C MET A 230 -21.32 6.00 -21.26
N ARG A 231 -20.89 5.63 -22.48
CA ARG A 231 -21.31 4.36 -23.12
C ARG A 231 -20.51 3.16 -22.68
N ARG A 232 -19.41 3.38 -21.99
CA ARG A 232 -18.47 2.33 -21.63
C ARG A 232 -19.04 1.45 -20.50
N GLN A 233 -18.80 0.15 -20.57
CA GLN A 233 -19.07 -0.76 -19.46
C GLN A 233 -17.87 -0.77 -18.50
N GLY A 234 -17.93 -0.01 -17.42
CA GLY A 234 -16.87 0.15 -16.44
C GLY A 234 -16.54 1.61 -16.18
N ARG A 235 -15.42 1.88 -15.53
CA ARG A 235 -15.07 3.22 -15.07
C ARG A 235 -13.73 3.69 -15.63
N VAL A 236 -13.66 4.98 -15.94
CA VAL A 236 -12.41 5.67 -16.24
C VAL A 236 -12.02 6.48 -15.00
N VAL A 237 -10.81 6.26 -14.51
CA VAL A 237 -10.26 6.99 -13.38
C VAL A 237 -9.25 8.00 -13.90
N PHE A 238 -9.52 9.28 -13.70
CA PHE A 238 -8.58 10.37 -13.96
C PHE A 238 -7.67 10.52 -12.73
N ARG A 239 -6.39 10.17 -12.86
CA ARG A 239 -5.46 10.12 -11.75
C ARG A 239 -4.49 11.31 -11.76
N PRO A 240 -4.65 12.30 -10.86
CA PRO A 240 -3.59 13.24 -10.54
C PRO A 240 -2.53 12.54 -9.69
N ASP A 241 -1.26 12.73 -10.01
CA ASP A 241 -0.12 12.11 -9.32
C ASP A 241 0.80 13.16 -8.66
N SER A 242 0.48 14.45 -8.82
CA SER A 242 1.26 15.58 -8.31
C SER A 242 0.38 16.65 -7.67
N GLY A 243 1.00 17.54 -6.89
CA GLY A 243 0.36 18.67 -6.23
C GLY A 243 -0.28 18.33 -4.88
N ASP A 244 -1.03 19.28 -4.30
CA ASP A 244 -1.76 19.07 -3.06
C ASP A 244 -3.07 18.31 -3.31
N PRO A 245 -3.25 17.10 -2.76
CA PRO A 245 -4.42 16.27 -3.08
C PRO A 245 -5.75 16.88 -2.61
N VAL A 246 -5.75 17.68 -1.54
CA VAL A 246 -6.97 18.32 -1.06
C VAL A 246 -7.37 19.44 -2.01
N ALA A 247 -6.44 20.30 -2.40
CA ALA A 247 -6.70 21.37 -3.36
C ALA A 247 -7.14 20.82 -4.73
N ILE A 248 -6.51 19.75 -5.21
CA ILE A 248 -6.85 19.14 -6.49
C ILE A 248 -8.25 18.50 -6.46
N LEU A 249 -8.61 17.81 -5.39
CA LEU A 249 -9.91 17.13 -5.31
C LEU A 249 -11.05 18.06 -4.95
N CYS A 250 -10.84 18.93 -3.97
CA CYS A 250 -11.88 19.78 -3.37
C CYS A 250 -11.87 21.23 -3.85
N GLY A 251 -10.83 21.65 -4.58
CA GLY A 251 -10.63 23.03 -5.02
C GLY A 251 -9.97 23.92 -3.97
N THR A 252 -9.72 25.16 -4.37
CA THR A 252 -9.06 26.17 -3.54
C THR A 252 -9.98 27.35 -3.18
N ALA A 253 -11.22 27.37 -3.70
CA ALA A 253 -12.19 28.37 -3.33
C ALA A 253 -12.65 28.21 -1.87
N ALA A 254 -12.97 29.32 -1.23
CA ALA A 254 -13.58 29.28 0.10
C ALA A 254 -14.98 28.65 0.04
N ASP A 255 -15.40 27.97 1.10
CA ASP A 255 -16.69 27.26 1.17
C ASP A 255 -17.92 28.21 0.94
N ASP A 256 -17.77 29.50 1.22
CA ASP A 256 -18.78 30.52 1.05
C ASP A 256 -18.65 31.29 -0.29
N ASP A 257 -17.72 30.88 -1.16
CA ASP A 257 -17.53 31.53 -2.46
C ASP A 257 -18.70 31.20 -3.40
N THR A 258 -19.54 32.21 -3.62
CA THR A 258 -20.73 32.11 -4.48
C THR A 258 -20.52 32.64 -5.89
N ARG A 259 -19.28 32.97 -6.29
CA ARG A 259 -19.00 33.44 -7.65
C ARG A 259 -19.43 32.40 -8.69
N SER A 260 -20.09 32.84 -9.74
CA SER A 260 -20.52 31.98 -10.85
C SER A 260 -19.37 31.54 -11.76
N GLU A 261 -18.27 32.27 -11.75
CA GLU A 261 -17.11 32.07 -12.64
C GLU A 261 -15.87 31.70 -11.81
N ARG A 262 -15.88 30.50 -11.27
CA ARG A 262 -14.70 29.89 -10.64
C ARG A 262 -13.91 29.10 -11.67
N SER A 263 -12.57 29.16 -11.60
CA SER A 263 -11.70 28.32 -12.43
C SER A 263 -11.84 26.82 -12.05
N ALA A 264 -11.29 25.92 -12.85
CA ALA A 264 -11.30 24.50 -12.56
C ALA A 264 -10.54 24.18 -11.26
N GLU A 265 -9.43 24.87 -11.03
CA GLU A 265 -8.60 24.76 -9.82
C GLU A 265 -9.37 25.24 -8.57
N GLU A 266 -10.15 26.30 -8.70
CA GLU A 266 -10.98 26.81 -7.60
C GLU A 266 -12.14 25.88 -7.26
N LYS A 267 -12.67 25.16 -8.24
CA LYS A 267 -13.74 24.16 -8.06
C LYS A 267 -13.24 22.83 -7.53
N GLY A 268 -12.11 22.39 -8.01
CA GLY A 268 -11.57 21.04 -7.77
C GLY A 268 -12.19 19.97 -8.67
N SER A 269 -11.52 18.82 -8.71
CA SER A 269 -11.84 17.73 -9.63
C SER A 269 -13.25 17.18 -9.46
N VAL A 270 -13.72 17.06 -8.22
CA VAL A 270 -15.03 16.46 -7.92
C VAL A 270 -16.17 17.34 -8.45
N GLU A 271 -16.08 18.66 -8.25
CA GLU A 271 -17.08 19.60 -8.77
C GLU A 271 -17.05 19.67 -10.30
N VAL A 272 -15.85 19.74 -10.90
CA VAL A 272 -15.68 19.77 -12.36
C VAL A 272 -16.27 18.53 -13.02
N LEU A 273 -15.97 17.34 -12.49
CA LEU A 273 -16.51 16.09 -13.03
C LEU A 273 -18.04 16.02 -12.86
N TRP A 274 -18.58 16.50 -11.73
CA TRP A 274 -20.01 16.61 -11.53
C TRP A 274 -20.68 17.53 -12.56
N GLU A 275 -20.10 18.68 -12.84
CA GLU A 275 -20.63 19.61 -13.86
C GLU A 275 -20.62 18.99 -15.27
N ILE A 276 -19.63 18.15 -15.58
CA ILE A 276 -19.50 17.53 -16.90
C ILE A 276 -20.42 16.31 -17.03
N PHE A 277 -20.34 15.37 -16.11
CA PHE A 277 -21.04 14.08 -16.23
C PHE A 277 -22.43 14.10 -15.63
N GLY A 278 -22.63 14.84 -14.56
CA GLY A 278 -23.87 14.80 -13.78
C GLY A 278 -23.87 13.63 -12.80
N GLY A 279 -25.06 13.19 -12.45
CA GLY A 279 -25.23 12.08 -11.52
C GLY A 279 -26.56 12.17 -10.78
N THR A 280 -26.64 11.45 -9.67
CA THR A 280 -27.84 11.37 -8.82
C THR A 280 -27.59 11.90 -7.42
N ILE A 281 -28.64 12.20 -6.69
CA ILE A 281 -28.58 12.49 -5.26
C ILE A 281 -29.04 11.23 -4.53
N ASN A 282 -28.22 10.71 -3.63
CA ASN A 282 -28.60 9.53 -2.87
C ASN A 282 -29.59 9.85 -1.73
N GLU A 283 -30.08 8.83 -1.05
CA GLU A 283 -31.05 8.95 0.03
C GLU A 283 -30.54 9.76 1.24
N LYS A 284 -29.23 9.95 1.34
CA LYS A 284 -28.57 10.75 2.38
C LYS A 284 -28.35 12.21 1.96
N GLY A 285 -28.76 12.57 0.73
CA GLY A 285 -28.65 13.93 0.20
C GLY A 285 -27.28 14.26 -0.42
N TYR A 286 -26.43 13.28 -0.68
CA TYR A 286 -25.11 13.48 -1.28
C TYR A 286 -25.11 13.17 -2.78
N LYS A 287 -24.26 13.91 -3.50
CA LYS A 287 -24.04 13.73 -4.94
C LYS A 287 -23.30 12.42 -5.21
N VAL A 288 -23.81 11.63 -6.13
CA VAL A 288 -23.18 10.41 -6.65
C VAL A 288 -22.95 10.61 -8.14
N LEU A 289 -21.68 10.63 -8.55
CA LEU A 289 -21.28 10.78 -9.94
C LEU A 289 -21.65 9.52 -10.74
N ASP A 290 -22.21 9.68 -11.93
CA ASP A 290 -22.59 8.57 -12.84
C ASP A 290 -21.38 7.85 -13.46
#